data_3a967ed1262d8f395a1e86abd20cefb9
#
_entry.id   3a967ed1262d8f395a1e86abd20cefb9
#
_cell.length_a   1.000
_cell.length_b   1.000
_cell.length_c   1.000
_cell.angle_alpha   90.00
_cell.angle_beta   90.00
_cell.angle_gamma   90.00
#
_symmetry.space_group_name_H-M   'P 1'
#
loop_
_entity.id
_entity.type
_entity.pdbx_description
1 polymer ?
#
loop_
_entity_poly.entity_id
_entity_poly.type
_entity_poly.pdbx_seq_one_letter_code
_entity_poly.pdbx_strand_id
1 'polypeptide(L)'
;MKNADVQARFAEGLLKNCFKYGPVALEEPDNYDARANLMWTASMAINGMIQYGAEVAWCVHPMEHELSAFYDITHGEGLAILTPHWMDFALNDDTAYKFADYARNVWDVVNDDDMAAAKEGIACTREYFKKMGLPQTLTDVGIDKEYFDIMAQKAADGCK
;
A
#
# COMPACT_ATOMS: atom_id res chain seq x y z
N MET A 1 -1.96 -12.69 -6.04
CA MET A 1 -2.88 -13.14 -7.12
C MET A 1 -2.13 -14.15 -7.99
N LYS A 2 -2.52 -15.42 -7.95
CA LYS A 2 -1.96 -16.41 -8.87
C LYS A 2 -2.66 -16.24 -10.24
N ASN A 3 -1.89 -16.33 -11.34
CA ASN A 3 -2.41 -16.30 -12.72
C ASN A 3 -3.24 -15.05 -13.11
N ALA A 4 -2.88 -13.89 -12.59
CA ALA A 4 -3.53 -12.61 -12.87
C ALA A 4 -2.50 -11.57 -13.38
N ASP A 5 -1.72 -11.94 -14.39
CA ASP A 5 -0.59 -11.12 -14.87
C ASP A 5 -1.04 -9.80 -15.50
N VAL A 6 -2.17 -9.78 -16.20
CA VAL A 6 -2.74 -8.54 -16.78
C VAL A 6 -3.08 -7.56 -15.64
N GLN A 7 -3.82 -8.01 -14.64
CA GLN A 7 -4.17 -7.19 -13.48
C GLN A 7 -2.93 -6.70 -12.72
N ALA A 8 -1.90 -7.57 -12.57
CA ALA A 8 -0.64 -7.20 -11.95
C ALA A 8 0.06 -6.06 -12.73
N ARG A 9 0.20 -6.18 -14.05
CA ARG A 9 0.80 -5.11 -14.89
C ARG A 9 0.03 -3.79 -14.81
N PHE A 10 -1.31 -3.83 -14.79
CA PHE A 10 -2.11 -2.62 -14.58
C PHE A 10 -1.87 -2.01 -13.19
N ALA A 11 -1.91 -2.81 -12.13
CA ALA A 11 -1.66 -2.34 -10.77
C ALA A 11 -0.27 -1.71 -10.61
N GLU A 12 0.77 -2.35 -11.15
CA GLU A 12 2.14 -1.83 -11.16
C GLU A 12 2.25 -0.49 -11.89
N GLY A 13 1.60 -0.34 -13.03
CA GLY A 13 1.53 0.91 -13.78
C GLY A 13 0.87 2.04 -12.97
N LEU A 14 -0.23 1.73 -12.27
CA LEU A 14 -0.90 2.68 -11.39
C LEU A 14 -0.01 3.08 -10.21
N LEU A 15 0.68 2.12 -9.59
CA LEU A 15 1.64 2.40 -8.50
C LEU A 15 2.79 3.28 -8.97
N LYS A 16 3.39 2.99 -10.14
CA LYS A 16 4.44 3.85 -10.73
C LYS A 16 3.94 5.28 -10.94
N ASN A 17 2.71 5.47 -11.39
CA ASN A 17 2.12 6.80 -11.53
C ASN A 17 1.95 7.50 -10.18
N CYS A 18 1.47 6.81 -9.13
CA CYS A 18 1.38 7.37 -7.80
C CYS A 18 2.74 7.83 -7.28
N PHE A 19 3.76 6.98 -7.43
CA PHE A 19 5.11 7.29 -6.94
C PHE A 19 5.80 8.40 -7.74
N LYS A 20 5.48 8.53 -9.02
CA LYS A 20 5.99 9.62 -9.86
C LYS A 20 5.33 10.95 -9.56
N TYR A 21 4.00 10.99 -9.52
CA TYR A 21 3.25 12.23 -9.46
C TYR A 21 2.88 12.69 -8.05
N GLY A 22 2.92 11.78 -7.06
CA GLY A 22 2.67 12.12 -5.67
C GLY A 22 3.57 13.24 -5.15
N PRO A 23 4.91 13.08 -5.22
CA PRO A 23 5.85 14.13 -4.82
C PRO A 23 5.64 15.45 -5.58
N VAL A 24 5.41 15.38 -6.90
CA VAL A 24 5.18 16.58 -7.73
C VAL A 24 3.93 17.33 -7.27
N ALA A 25 2.83 16.62 -7.00
CA ALA A 25 1.60 17.26 -6.53
C ALA A 25 1.72 17.82 -5.11
N LEU A 26 2.65 17.30 -4.30
CA LEU A 26 2.94 17.83 -2.96
C LEU A 26 3.78 19.12 -3.05
N GLU A 27 4.81 19.12 -3.89
CA GLU A 27 5.70 20.26 -4.09
C GLU A 27 5.04 21.40 -4.90
N GLU A 28 4.22 21.02 -5.88
CA GLU A 28 3.52 21.93 -6.81
C GLU A 28 2.00 21.64 -6.76
N PRO A 29 1.26 22.10 -5.73
CA PRO A 29 -0.15 21.77 -5.54
C PRO A 29 -1.08 22.15 -6.71
N ASP A 30 -0.71 23.14 -7.50
CA ASP A 30 -1.46 23.63 -8.67
C ASP A 30 -1.01 22.98 -9.99
N ASN A 31 -0.06 22.02 -9.96
CA ASN A 31 0.39 21.31 -11.15
C ASN A 31 -0.75 20.43 -11.70
N TYR A 32 -1.36 20.91 -12.79
CA TYR A 32 -2.50 20.25 -13.41
C TYR A 32 -2.19 18.83 -13.86
N ASP A 33 -1.03 18.60 -14.48
CA ASP A 33 -0.66 17.29 -15.02
C ASP A 33 -0.48 16.25 -13.91
N ALA A 34 0.18 16.65 -12.81
CA ALA A 34 0.34 15.77 -11.65
C ALA A 34 -1.01 15.40 -11.03
N ARG A 35 -1.86 16.39 -10.78
CA ARG A 35 -3.19 16.17 -10.20
C ARG A 35 -4.11 15.37 -11.10
N ALA A 36 -4.12 15.64 -12.41
CA ALA A 36 -4.93 14.92 -13.39
C ALA A 36 -4.50 13.44 -13.47
N ASN A 37 -3.19 13.17 -13.50
CA ASN A 37 -2.67 11.81 -13.51
C ASN A 37 -3.00 11.06 -12.22
N LEU A 38 -2.88 11.68 -11.04
CA LEU A 38 -3.24 11.06 -9.77
C LEU A 38 -4.74 10.77 -9.68
N MET A 39 -5.59 11.70 -10.10
CA MET A 39 -7.05 11.53 -10.09
C MET A 39 -7.47 10.37 -11.01
N TRP A 40 -6.89 10.31 -12.22
CA TRP A 40 -7.17 9.22 -13.15
C TRP A 40 -6.65 7.88 -12.63
N THR A 41 -5.44 7.86 -12.05
CA THR A 41 -4.86 6.68 -11.40
C THR A 41 -5.76 6.16 -10.28
N ALA A 42 -6.25 7.04 -9.40
CA ALA A 42 -7.17 6.67 -8.34
C ALA A 42 -8.47 6.06 -8.90
N SER A 43 -9.05 6.66 -9.94
CA SER A 43 -10.25 6.14 -10.60
C SER A 43 -10.03 4.74 -11.19
N MET A 44 -8.86 4.49 -11.78
CA MET A 44 -8.52 3.17 -12.34
C MET A 44 -8.23 2.13 -11.25
N ALA A 45 -7.70 2.55 -10.10
CA ALA A 45 -7.43 1.65 -8.98
C ALA A 45 -8.70 1.09 -8.32
N ILE A 46 -9.80 1.85 -8.31
CA ILE A 46 -11.03 1.47 -7.61
C ILE A 46 -12.18 1.02 -8.53
N ASN A 47 -12.04 1.10 -9.84
CA ASN A 47 -13.12 0.76 -10.78
C ASN A 47 -13.32 -0.76 -11.01
N GLY A 48 -12.57 -1.59 -10.31
CA GLY A 48 -12.63 -3.05 -10.41
C GLY A 48 -11.69 -3.69 -11.41
N MET A 49 -11.09 -2.93 -12.34
CA MET A 49 -10.27 -3.46 -13.43
C MET A 49 -9.07 -4.29 -12.93
N ILE A 50 -8.45 -3.91 -11.81
CA ILE A 50 -7.29 -4.61 -11.24
C ILE A 50 -7.68 -5.80 -10.35
N GLN A 51 -8.97 -6.02 -10.09
CA GLN A 51 -9.43 -7.07 -9.17
C GLN A 51 -10.40 -8.06 -9.82
N TYR A 52 -11.09 -7.71 -10.90
CA TYR A 52 -12.00 -8.65 -11.56
C TYR A 52 -11.27 -9.88 -12.10
N GLY A 53 -11.81 -11.06 -11.77
CA GLY A 53 -11.23 -12.34 -12.15
C GLY A 53 -10.00 -12.76 -11.34
N ALA A 54 -9.70 -12.06 -10.25
CA ALA A 54 -8.61 -12.40 -9.33
C ALA A 54 -9.09 -12.41 -7.87
N GLU A 55 -8.53 -13.32 -7.07
CA GLU A 55 -8.71 -13.24 -5.63
C GLU A 55 -7.86 -12.10 -5.07
N VAL A 56 -8.50 -11.17 -4.38
CA VAL A 56 -7.84 -10.04 -3.72
C VAL A 56 -8.08 -10.09 -2.22
N ALA A 57 -7.04 -9.79 -1.45
CA ALA A 57 -7.14 -9.68 0.01
C ALA A 57 -7.23 -8.20 0.40
N TRP A 58 -8.37 -7.81 0.96
CA TRP A 58 -8.60 -6.45 1.47
C TRP A 58 -8.19 -6.32 2.95
N CYS A 59 -7.04 -6.86 3.34
CA CYS A 59 -6.66 -6.98 4.74
C CYS A 59 -6.32 -5.64 5.40
N VAL A 60 -5.67 -4.73 4.70
CA VAL A 60 -5.20 -3.46 5.29
C VAL A 60 -6.36 -2.49 5.54
N HIS A 61 -7.34 -2.41 4.63
CA HIS A 61 -8.48 -1.49 4.78
C HIS A 61 -9.33 -1.77 6.03
N PRO A 62 -9.76 -3.02 6.32
CA PRO A 62 -10.48 -3.29 7.56
C PRO A 62 -9.70 -2.92 8.82
N MET A 63 -8.39 -3.14 8.84
CA MET A 63 -7.54 -2.72 9.97
C MET A 63 -7.51 -1.19 10.12
N GLU A 64 -7.38 -0.50 8.99
CA GLU A 64 -7.35 0.97 8.98
C GLU A 64 -8.69 1.58 9.35
N HIS A 65 -9.80 1.00 8.90
CA HIS A 65 -11.14 1.48 9.27
C HIS A 65 -11.35 1.45 10.80
N GLU A 66 -10.79 0.48 11.50
CA GLU A 66 -10.83 0.46 12.96
C GLU A 66 -9.95 1.57 13.58
N LEU A 67 -8.78 1.87 12.98
CA LEU A 67 -7.98 3.02 13.43
C LEU A 67 -8.75 4.33 13.25
N SER A 68 -9.36 4.56 12.10
CA SER A 68 -10.19 5.74 11.86
C SER A 68 -11.39 5.80 12.81
N ALA A 69 -12.04 4.65 13.10
CA ALA A 69 -13.21 4.61 13.99
C ALA A 69 -12.87 4.92 15.46
N PHE A 70 -11.71 4.51 15.94
CA PHE A 70 -11.31 4.68 17.35
C PHE A 70 -10.53 5.98 17.61
N TYR A 71 -9.76 6.45 16.63
CA TYR A 71 -8.80 7.55 16.83
C TYR A 71 -8.97 8.71 15.85
N ASP A 72 -9.96 8.65 14.94
CA ASP A 72 -10.22 9.69 13.93
C ASP A 72 -8.98 10.06 13.09
N ILE A 73 -8.12 9.08 12.82
CA ILE A 73 -6.93 9.27 11.98
C ILE A 73 -7.32 9.43 10.51
N THR A 74 -6.56 10.23 9.77
CA THR A 74 -6.76 10.35 8.32
C THR A 74 -6.56 8.99 7.63
N HIS A 75 -7.54 8.54 6.84
CA HIS A 75 -7.52 7.22 6.18
C HIS A 75 -6.22 6.92 5.44
N GLY A 76 -5.70 7.88 4.67
CA GLY A 76 -4.44 7.72 3.94
C GLY A 76 -3.22 7.55 4.85
N GLU A 77 -3.19 8.23 6.00
CA GLU A 77 -2.12 8.09 7.00
C GLU A 77 -2.16 6.71 7.65
N GLY A 78 -3.35 6.25 8.06
CA GLY A 78 -3.52 4.90 8.60
C GLY A 78 -3.10 3.81 7.63
N LEU A 79 -3.47 3.93 6.35
CA LEU A 79 -3.02 3.00 5.30
C LEU A 79 -1.50 3.05 5.10
N ALA A 80 -0.88 4.23 5.12
CA ALA A 80 0.56 4.38 4.94
C ALA A 80 1.35 3.75 6.09
N ILE A 81 0.86 3.86 7.32
CA ILE A 81 1.44 3.18 8.48
C ILE A 81 1.30 1.66 8.34
N LEU A 82 0.08 1.18 8.11
CA LEU A 82 -0.21 -0.26 8.17
C LEU A 82 0.37 -1.05 6.99
N THR A 83 0.39 -0.48 5.77
CA THR A 83 0.74 -1.22 4.56
C THR A 83 2.13 -1.85 4.62
N PRO A 84 3.24 -1.13 4.94
CA PRO A 84 4.55 -1.75 4.97
C PRO A 84 4.69 -2.80 6.08
N HIS A 85 3.99 -2.63 7.21
CA HIS A 85 3.99 -3.59 8.30
C HIS A 85 3.22 -4.87 7.91
N TRP A 86 2.08 -4.71 7.22
CA TRP A 86 1.34 -5.83 6.66
C TRP A 86 2.16 -6.57 5.60
N MET A 87 2.89 -5.85 4.74
CA MET A 87 3.76 -6.46 3.73
C MET A 87 4.85 -7.33 4.38
N ASP A 88 5.50 -6.84 5.45
CA ASP A 88 6.47 -7.65 6.21
C ASP A 88 5.83 -8.90 6.84
N PHE A 89 4.65 -8.76 7.42
CA PHE A 89 3.91 -9.88 8.01
C PHE A 89 3.50 -10.92 6.96
N ALA A 90 3.07 -10.47 5.78
CA ALA A 90 2.63 -11.33 4.69
C ALA A 90 3.79 -11.96 3.89
N LEU A 91 5.01 -11.43 4.04
CA LEU A 91 6.18 -11.92 3.33
C LEU A 91 6.66 -13.25 3.93
N ASN A 92 6.62 -14.29 3.14
CA ASN A 92 7.16 -15.61 3.45
C ASN A 92 7.58 -16.32 2.14
N ASP A 93 8.07 -17.55 2.21
CA ASP A 93 8.58 -18.29 1.04
C ASP A 93 7.51 -18.49 -0.05
N ASP A 94 6.23 -18.62 0.33
CA ASP A 94 5.13 -18.81 -0.62
C ASP A 94 4.69 -17.51 -1.31
N THR A 95 5.00 -16.36 -0.73
CA THR A 95 4.57 -15.03 -1.21
C THR A 95 5.71 -14.19 -1.77
N ALA A 96 6.97 -14.52 -1.47
CA ALA A 96 8.16 -13.75 -1.81
C ALA A 96 8.22 -13.39 -3.30
N TYR A 97 7.87 -14.34 -4.20
CA TYR A 97 7.86 -14.08 -5.64
C TYR A 97 6.97 -12.91 -6.06
N LYS A 98 5.83 -12.70 -5.38
CA LYS A 98 4.91 -11.60 -5.69
C LYS A 98 5.42 -10.25 -5.18
N PHE A 99 6.03 -10.23 -4.00
CA PHE A 99 6.70 -9.04 -3.49
C PHE A 99 7.96 -8.72 -4.30
N ALA A 100 8.67 -9.73 -4.80
CA ALA A 100 9.79 -9.55 -5.72
C ALA A 100 9.35 -8.97 -7.08
N ASP A 101 8.24 -9.47 -7.66
CA ASP A 101 7.62 -8.87 -8.85
C ASP A 101 7.31 -7.38 -8.62
N TYR A 102 6.69 -7.05 -7.48
CA TYR A 102 6.41 -5.67 -7.09
C TYR A 102 7.70 -4.84 -6.98
N ALA A 103 8.72 -5.35 -6.31
CA ALA A 103 9.99 -4.66 -6.14
C ALA A 103 10.67 -4.37 -7.48
N ARG A 104 10.75 -5.37 -8.36
CA ARG A 104 11.38 -5.25 -9.67
C ARG A 104 10.60 -4.36 -10.63
N ASN A 105 9.28 -4.53 -10.67
CA ASN A 105 8.44 -3.84 -11.66
C ASN A 105 8.02 -2.43 -11.24
N VAL A 106 7.97 -2.13 -9.96
CA VAL A 106 7.54 -0.82 -9.45
C VAL A 106 8.71 0.04 -8.99
N TRP A 107 9.68 -0.58 -8.32
CA TRP A 107 10.84 0.11 -7.75
C TRP A 107 12.13 -0.07 -8.55
N ASP A 108 12.08 -0.83 -9.66
CA ASP A 108 13.23 -1.12 -10.51
C ASP A 108 14.40 -1.79 -9.74
N VAL A 109 14.07 -2.58 -8.70
CA VAL A 109 15.04 -3.34 -7.90
C VAL A 109 15.72 -4.39 -8.78
N VAL A 110 17.04 -4.42 -8.75
CA VAL A 110 17.86 -5.40 -9.49
C VAL A 110 18.43 -6.40 -8.50
N ASN A 111 17.68 -7.46 -8.23
CA ASN A 111 18.08 -8.56 -7.36
C ASN A 111 17.40 -9.86 -7.84
N ASP A 112 18.19 -10.91 -8.07
CA ASP A 112 17.69 -12.19 -8.57
C ASP A 112 17.07 -13.06 -7.45
N ASP A 113 17.45 -12.84 -6.20
CA ASP A 113 16.84 -13.52 -5.05
C ASP A 113 15.50 -12.87 -4.69
N ASP A 114 14.42 -13.65 -4.73
CA ASP A 114 13.06 -13.16 -4.52
C ASP A 114 12.83 -12.60 -3.10
N MET A 115 13.37 -13.26 -2.09
CA MET A 115 13.21 -12.80 -0.71
C MET A 115 13.98 -11.49 -0.46
N ALA A 116 15.19 -11.36 -1.01
CA ALA A 116 15.96 -10.14 -0.91
C ALA A 116 15.32 -8.99 -1.69
N ALA A 117 14.89 -9.23 -2.93
CA ALA A 117 14.16 -8.24 -3.73
C ALA A 117 12.87 -7.78 -3.03
N ALA A 118 12.08 -8.70 -2.48
CA ALA A 118 10.87 -8.41 -1.74
C ALA A 118 11.12 -7.46 -0.55
N LYS A 119 12.12 -7.76 0.27
CA LYS A 119 12.51 -6.91 1.41
C LYS A 119 12.94 -5.51 0.97
N GLU A 120 13.70 -5.43 -0.12
CA GLU A 120 14.12 -4.17 -0.70
C GLU A 120 12.93 -3.33 -1.20
N GLY A 121 11.96 -3.94 -1.90
CA GLY A 121 10.74 -3.26 -2.35
C GLY A 121 9.88 -2.74 -1.19
N ILE A 122 9.77 -3.49 -0.09
CA ILE A 122 9.10 -3.04 1.14
C ILE A 122 9.84 -1.84 1.76
N ALA A 123 11.17 -1.90 1.80
CA ALA A 123 11.99 -0.80 2.29
C ALA A 123 11.82 0.46 1.42
N CYS A 124 11.81 0.33 0.09
CA CYS A 124 11.51 1.45 -0.83
C CYS A 124 10.15 2.08 -0.55
N THR A 125 9.13 1.27 -0.27
CA THR A 125 7.78 1.75 0.07
C THR A 125 7.79 2.59 1.36
N ARG A 126 8.49 2.14 2.41
CA ARG A 126 8.65 2.91 3.66
C ARG A 126 9.37 4.23 3.42
N GLU A 127 10.49 4.19 2.73
CA GLU A 127 11.25 5.40 2.44
C GLU A 127 10.45 6.40 1.59
N TYR A 128 9.63 5.91 0.67
CA TYR A 128 8.71 6.78 -0.09
C TYR A 128 7.71 7.47 0.84
N PHE A 129 7.01 6.73 1.71
CA PHE A 129 6.03 7.32 2.64
C PHE A 129 6.70 8.30 3.60
N LYS A 130 7.89 7.97 4.11
CA LYS A 130 8.69 8.86 4.94
C LYS A 130 9.07 10.16 4.20
N LYS A 131 9.52 10.04 2.94
CA LYS A 131 9.84 11.19 2.08
C LYS A 131 8.63 12.07 1.80
N MET A 132 7.44 11.48 1.71
CA MET A 132 6.17 12.20 1.58
C MET A 132 5.70 12.87 2.88
N GLY A 133 6.45 12.74 3.99
CA GLY A 133 6.10 13.32 5.29
C GLY A 133 5.05 12.55 6.07
N LEU A 134 4.76 11.30 5.66
CA LEU A 134 3.75 10.48 6.32
C LEU A 134 4.30 9.82 7.59
N PRO A 135 3.49 9.65 8.65
CA PRO A 135 3.87 8.94 9.85
C PRO A 135 4.24 7.48 9.53
N GLN A 136 5.20 6.93 10.27
CA GLN A 136 5.71 5.58 10.03
C GLN A 136 5.18 4.56 11.02
N THR A 137 4.74 5.02 12.18
CA THR A 137 4.24 4.17 13.27
C THR A 137 2.97 4.75 13.89
N LEU A 138 2.19 3.92 14.55
CA LEU A 138 1.01 4.36 15.31
C LEU A 138 1.40 5.30 16.48
N THR A 139 2.59 5.12 17.02
CA THR A 139 3.12 6.01 18.07
C THR A 139 3.36 7.44 17.57
N ASP A 140 3.76 7.61 16.30
CA ASP A 140 3.98 8.93 15.70
C ASP A 140 2.69 9.77 15.65
N VAL A 141 1.53 9.11 15.66
CA VAL A 141 0.20 9.73 15.67
C VAL A 141 -0.51 9.61 17.03
N GLY A 142 0.22 9.27 18.09
CA GLY A 142 -0.28 9.23 19.45
C GLY A 142 -1.21 8.05 19.76
N ILE A 143 -1.22 7.03 18.93
CA ILE A 143 -2.04 5.82 19.11
C ILE A 143 -1.25 4.81 19.94
N ASP A 144 -1.81 4.42 21.09
CA ASP A 144 -1.29 3.38 21.98
C ASP A 144 -1.95 2.01 21.74
N LYS A 145 -1.71 1.07 22.65
CA LYS A 145 -2.20 -0.31 22.53
C LYS A 145 -3.55 -0.56 23.19
N GLU A 146 -4.20 0.47 23.74
CA GLU A 146 -5.40 0.30 24.57
C GLU A 146 -6.51 -0.47 23.84
N TYR A 147 -6.75 -0.18 22.56
CA TYR A 147 -7.84 -0.77 21.79
C TYR A 147 -7.40 -1.82 20.75
N PHE A 148 -6.13 -2.23 20.74
CA PHE A 148 -5.61 -3.13 19.69
C PHE A 148 -6.38 -4.44 19.60
N ASP A 149 -6.69 -5.09 20.71
CA ASP A 149 -7.39 -6.38 20.71
C ASP A 149 -8.79 -6.28 20.12
N ILE A 150 -9.57 -5.24 20.50
CA ILE A 150 -10.90 -5.04 19.98
C ILE A 150 -10.91 -4.61 18.50
N MET A 151 -9.95 -3.77 18.10
CA MET A 151 -9.78 -3.37 16.70
C MET A 151 -9.40 -4.56 15.83
N ALA A 152 -8.45 -5.39 16.28
CA ALA A 152 -8.03 -6.59 15.56
C ALA A 152 -9.19 -7.58 15.37
N GLN A 153 -10.01 -7.79 16.42
CA GLN A 153 -11.20 -8.66 16.33
C GLN A 153 -12.22 -8.13 15.32
N LYS A 154 -12.54 -6.84 15.37
CA LYS A 154 -13.49 -6.21 14.44
C LYS A 154 -12.97 -6.23 12.99
N ALA A 155 -11.68 -5.93 12.76
CA ALA A 155 -11.08 -6.02 11.45
C ALA A 155 -11.16 -7.45 10.88
N ALA A 156 -10.89 -8.48 11.71
CA ALA A 156 -11.00 -9.87 11.32
C ALA A 156 -12.46 -10.28 10.99
N ASP A 157 -13.44 -9.75 11.71
CA ASP A 157 -14.85 -9.99 11.41
C ASP A 157 -15.33 -9.29 10.14
N GLY A 158 -14.76 -8.15 9.81
CA GLY A 158 -15.00 -7.41 8.55
C GLY A 158 -14.37 -8.04 7.30
N CYS A 159 -13.44 -8.98 7.47
CA CYS A 159 -12.77 -9.70 6.38
C CYS A 159 -13.54 -10.98 5.93
N LYS A 160 -14.68 -11.31 6.53
CA LYS A 160 -15.56 -12.42 6.16
C LYS A 160 -16.57 -11.97 5.14
#